data_1d1cd759c3e5aab00b3828568612fe3d
#
_entry.id   1d1cd759c3e5aab00b3828568612fe3d
#
_cell.length_a   1.000
_cell.length_b   1.000
_cell.length_c   1.000
_cell.angle_alpha   90.00
_cell.angle_beta   90.00
_cell.angle_gamma   90.00
#
_symmetry.space_group_name_H-M   'P 1'
#
loop_
_entity.id
_entity.type
_entity.pdbx_description
1 polymer ?
#
loop_
_entity_poly.entity_id
_entity_poly.type
_entity_poly.pdbx_seq_one_letter_code
_entity_poly.pdbx_strand_id
1 'polypeptide(L)'
;MLLSLAATLSDALGWPLWTLYTLSVLVCSVMLLSLVSRAVGLSVAAATKKADAGFKGVEVPAGFAEFQRKYLAVFLVVMLADWMQGTNMWTLYDSYGVDIGTLFLTGFICSAVFSLFAGSLVDKFGRKRGCLLYCALEVVINVLEHYPTFEVLWVGRVMGGFSTCLLFSVFESWYVSAHRARKYPEELIEQTFSKATQGNGLAAVVAGLLAQVAADAAGEIGPFQAAIALTVVAAVLVAMFFDENYGDQRAQDQSLSQSFTQGLQTLKSPPVMLVAMGGTFYEGATYTFVFMWVPVMIGLVGASVPTPSAISYWLPGVLTQQ
;
A
#
# COMPACT_ATOMS: atom_id res chain seq x y z
N MET A 1 7.04 9.62 38.99
CA MET A 1 5.69 10.18 38.85
C MET A 1 4.96 9.71 37.59
N LEU A 2 5.47 9.93 36.35
CA LEU A 2 4.79 9.43 35.14
C LEU A 2 4.75 7.90 35.05
N LEU A 3 5.83 7.21 35.40
CA LEU A 3 5.89 5.75 35.41
C LEU A 3 4.96 5.13 36.47
N SER A 4 4.84 5.75 37.64
CA SER A 4 3.90 5.29 38.67
C SER A 4 2.45 5.52 38.27
N LEU A 5 2.14 6.61 37.58
CA LEU A 5 0.80 6.89 37.06
C LEU A 5 0.41 5.89 35.96
N ALA A 6 1.34 5.55 35.06
CA ALA A 6 1.10 4.55 34.02
C ALA A 6 0.83 3.15 34.63
N ALA A 7 1.59 2.76 35.66
CA ALA A 7 1.35 1.50 36.36
C ALA A 7 -0.03 1.48 37.04
N THR A 8 -0.41 2.56 37.72
CA THR A 8 -1.71 2.66 38.39
C THR A 8 -2.88 2.63 37.39
N LEU A 9 -2.72 3.27 36.22
CA LEU A 9 -3.70 3.24 35.14
C LEU A 9 -3.78 1.85 34.49
N SER A 10 -2.66 1.17 34.32
CA SER A 10 -2.58 -0.20 33.83
C SER A 10 -3.41 -1.14 34.72
N ASP A 11 -3.18 -1.04 36.02
CA ASP A 11 -3.89 -1.87 37.01
C ASP A 11 -5.39 -1.52 37.08
N ALA A 12 -5.74 -0.23 37.01
CA ALA A 12 -7.13 0.23 37.08
C ALA A 12 -7.96 -0.13 35.84
N LEU A 13 -7.34 -0.15 34.65
CA LEU A 13 -8.00 -0.40 33.37
C LEU A 13 -7.87 -1.87 32.92
N GLY A 14 -7.04 -2.66 33.59
CA GLY A 14 -6.70 -4.02 33.15
C GLY A 14 -5.94 -4.05 31.81
N TRP A 15 -5.34 -2.93 31.43
CA TRP A 15 -4.59 -2.82 30.18
C TRP A 15 -3.12 -3.08 30.39
N PRO A 16 -2.44 -3.80 29.50
CA PRO A 16 -1.00 -3.96 29.58
C PRO A 16 -0.27 -2.60 29.56
N LEU A 17 0.79 -2.48 30.33
CA LEU A 17 1.58 -1.23 30.46
C LEU A 17 2.05 -0.68 29.12
N TRP A 18 2.38 -1.55 28.16
CA TRP A 18 2.82 -1.16 26.81
C TRP A 18 1.73 -0.43 26.00
N THR A 19 0.43 -0.75 26.21
CA THR A 19 -0.67 -0.04 25.52
C THR A 19 -0.75 1.42 25.95
N LEU A 20 -0.46 1.70 27.24
CA LEU A 20 -0.40 3.06 27.75
C LEU A 20 0.81 3.81 27.25
N TYR A 21 1.95 3.13 27.08
CA TYR A 21 3.15 3.74 26.47
C TYR A 21 2.93 4.05 24.99
N THR A 22 2.39 3.13 24.21
CA THR A 22 2.08 3.37 22.79
C THR A 22 1.06 4.49 22.61
N LEU A 23 0.02 4.52 23.42
CA LEU A 23 -0.94 5.62 23.42
C LEU A 23 -0.29 6.96 23.79
N SER A 24 0.59 6.96 24.79
CA SER A 24 1.33 8.16 25.20
C SER A 24 2.27 8.65 24.10
N VAL A 25 3.00 7.75 23.43
CA VAL A 25 3.86 8.09 22.28
C VAL A 25 3.04 8.63 21.13
N LEU A 26 1.89 8.02 20.82
CA LEU A 26 1.00 8.50 19.78
C LEU A 26 0.49 9.91 20.09
N VAL A 27 -0.01 10.14 21.31
CA VAL A 27 -0.49 11.46 21.75
C VAL A 27 0.62 12.49 21.71
N CYS A 28 1.82 12.15 22.21
CA CYS A 28 2.99 13.05 22.17
C CYS A 28 3.42 13.34 20.72
N SER A 29 3.39 12.35 19.83
CA SER A 29 3.71 12.55 18.41
C SER A 29 2.71 13.47 17.71
N VAL A 30 1.41 13.29 17.96
CA VAL A 30 0.35 14.17 17.43
C VAL A 30 0.48 15.58 17.98
N MET A 31 0.78 15.71 19.28
CA MET A 31 1.03 17.01 19.91
C MET A 31 2.28 17.70 19.33
N LEU A 32 3.36 16.95 19.15
CA LEU A 32 4.61 17.47 18.55
C LEU A 32 4.37 17.91 17.11
N LEU A 33 3.72 17.09 16.30
CA LEU A 33 3.32 17.44 14.93
C LEU A 33 2.43 18.70 14.89
N SER A 34 1.49 18.82 15.81
CA SER A 34 0.63 20.01 15.90
C SER A 34 1.40 21.27 16.33
N LEU A 35 2.38 21.13 17.21
CA LEU A 35 3.27 22.22 17.63
C LEU A 35 4.21 22.65 16.50
N VAL A 36 4.82 21.68 15.82
CA VAL A 36 5.70 21.93 14.66
C VAL A 36 4.89 22.58 13.52
N SER A 37 3.69 22.08 13.21
CA SER A 37 2.85 22.65 12.18
C SER A 37 2.43 24.10 12.49
N ARG A 38 2.17 24.41 13.79
CA ARG A 38 1.90 25.78 14.24
C ARG A 38 3.15 26.66 14.16
N ALA A 39 4.31 26.16 14.55
CA ALA A 39 5.59 26.91 14.53
C ALA A 39 6.04 27.21 13.08
N VAL A 40 5.76 26.31 12.14
CA VAL A 40 6.11 26.49 10.71
C VAL A 40 5.00 27.26 9.94
N GLY A 41 3.90 27.65 10.62
CA GLY A 41 2.77 28.33 9.97
C GLY A 41 1.97 27.41 9.02
N LEU A 42 2.27 26.12 9.04
CA LEU A 42 1.53 25.08 8.32
C LEU A 42 0.35 24.64 9.20
N SER A 43 -0.79 25.26 9.03
CA SER A 43 -2.03 24.71 9.56
C SER A 43 -2.48 23.58 8.64
N VAL A 44 -2.55 22.35 9.17
CA VAL A 44 -3.16 21.21 8.43
C VAL A 44 -4.56 21.62 7.95
N ALA A 45 -5.30 22.39 8.76
CA ALA A 45 -6.58 22.98 8.36
C ALA A 45 -6.43 24.01 7.23
N ALA A 46 -5.31 24.73 7.12
CA ALA A 46 -5.05 25.64 6.02
C ALA A 46 -4.60 24.90 4.75
N ALA A 47 -3.83 23.82 4.88
CA ALA A 47 -3.45 22.95 3.75
C ALA A 47 -4.68 22.20 3.20
N THR A 48 -5.54 21.65 4.06
CA THR A 48 -6.81 21.04 3.66
C THR A 48 -7.75 22.10 3.05
N LYS A 49 -7.82 23.28 3.66
CA LYS A 49 -8.65 24.38 3.15
C LYS A 49 -8.09 24.97 1.84
N LYS A 50 -6.77 24.92 1.64
CA LYS A 50 -6.10 25.34 0.39
C LYS A 50 -6.28 24.26 -0.70
N ALA A 51 -6.21 22.99 -0.35
CA ALA A 51 -6.57 21.88 -1.24
C ALA A 51 -8.06 21.98 -1.63
N ASP A 52 -8.97 22.12 -0.67
CA ASP A 52 -10.41 22.32 -0.94
C ASP A 52 -10.71 23.63 -1.71
N ALA A 53 -9.92 24.67 -1.51
CA ALA A 53 -10.07 25.94 -2.24
C ALA A 53 -9.54 25.84 -3.67
N GLY A 54 -8.52 25.02 -3.93
CA GLY A 54 -8.03 24.70 -5.28
C GLY A 54 -9.08 23.99 -6.15
N PHE A 55 -10.03 23.28 -5.51
CA PHE A 55 -11.16 22.64 -6.18
C PHE A 55 -12.44 23.50 -6.22
N LYS A 56 -12.47 24.65 -5.52
CA LYS A 56 -13.60 25.58 -5.56
C LYS A 56 -13.59 26.34 -6.89
N GLY A 57 -14.52 25.98 -7.74
CA GLY A 57 -14.71 26.62 -9.04
C GLY A 57 -14.52 25.66 -10.23
N VAL A 58 -14.05 24.43 -9.98
CA VAL A 58 -14.06 23.40 -11.02
C VAL A 58 -15.48 22.87 -11.15
N GLU A 59 -16.08 23.08 -12.31
CA GLU A 59 -17.39 22.51 -12.63
C GLU A 59 -17.26 20.98 -12.71
N VAL A 60 -17.98 20.28 -11.84
CA VAL A 60 -17.93 18.81 -11.78
C VAL A 60 -18.88 18.26 -12.86
N PRO A 61 -18.33 17.62 -13.91
CA PRO A 61 -19.14 17.13 -15.01
C PRO A 61 -20.12 16.02 -14.56
N ALA A 62 -21.25 15.92 -15.26
CA ALA A 62 -22.21 14.85 -15.04
C ALA A 62 -21.51 13.47 -15.24
N GLY A 63 -21.77 12.52 -14.33
CA GLY A 63 -21.20 11.17 -14.38
C GLY A 63 -19.81 11.04 -13.70
N PHE A 64 -19.10 12.15 -13.40
CA PHE A 64 -17.81 12.08 -12.73
C PHE A 64 -17.88 11.40 -11.36
N ALA A 65 -18.85 11.74 -10.53
CA ALA A 65 -19.01 11.16 -9.19
C ALA A 65 -19.22 9.64 -9.23
N GLU A 66 -19.92 9.12 -10.22
CA GLU A 66 -20.10 7.68 -10.42
C GLU A 66 -18.79 7.02 -10.87
N PHE A 67 -18.10 7.62 -11.82
CA PHE A 67 -16.79 7.16 -12.29
C PHE A 67 -15.77 7.09 -11.16
N GLN A 68 -15.64 8.18 -10.37
CA GLN A 68 -14.75 8.25 -9.21
C GLN A 68 -15.09 7.17 -8.18
N ARG A 69 -16.39 6.99 -7.86
CA ARG A 69 -16.82 5.97 -6.88
C ARG A 69 -16.50 4.56 -7.34
N LYS A 70 -16.70 4.23 -8.62
CA LYS A 70 -16.36 2.91 -9.20
C LYS A 70 -14.86 2.63 -9.07
N TYR A 71 -14.02 3.59 -9.41
CA TYR A 71 -12.58 3.47 -9.25
C TYR A 71 -12.17 3.27 -7.79
N LEU A 72 -12.64 4.15 -6.89
CA LEU A 72 -12.31 4.08 -5.47
C LEU A 72 -12.78 2.75 -4.83
N ALA A 73 -13.94 2.24 -5.22
CA ALA A 73 -14.42 0.95 -4.73
C ALA A 73 -13.47 -0.19 -5.10
N VAL A 74 -13.02 -0.25 -6.37
CA VAL A 74 -12.03 -1.23 -6.82
C VAL A 74 -10.71 -1.05 -6.07
N PHE A 75 -10.17 0.17 -6.08
CA PHE A 75 -8.88 0.48 -5.49
C PHE A 75 -8.83 0.15 -3.99
N LEU A 76 -9.84 0.54 -3.23
CA LEU A 76 -9.87 0.29 -1.79
C LEU A 76 -10.02 -1.20 -1.44
N VAL A 77 -10.74 -1.99 -2.23
CA VAL A 77 -10.80 -3.45 -2.02
C VAL A 77 -9.47 -4.10 -2.33
N VAL A 78 -8.78 -3.67 -3.39
CA VAL A 78 -7.43 -4.12 -3.73
C VAL A 78 -6.45 -3.80 -2.60
N MET A 79 -6.44 -2.54 -2.14
CA MET A 79 -5.55 -2.12 -1.05
C MET A 79 -5.87 -2.84 0.27
N LEU A 80 -7.14 -3.09 0.57
CA LEU A 80 -7.53 -3.86 1.74
C LEU A 80 -6.98 -5.28 1.68
N ALA A 81 -7.05 -5.94 0.53
CA ALA A 81 -6.50 -7.28 0.33
C ALA A 81 -4.97 -7.31 0.50
N ASP A 82 -4.28 -6.30 -0.06
CA ASP A 82 -2.83 -6.16 0.03
C ASP A 82 -2.38 -5.94 1.49
N TRP A 83 -3.03 -5.03 2.20
CA TRP A 83 -2.72 -4.76 3.61
C TRP A 83 -2.99 -5.96 4.53
N MET A 84 -3.97 -6.81 4.23
CA MET A 84 -4.26 -7.98 5.06
C MET A 84 -3.13 -8.99 5.12
N GLN A 85 -2.36 -9.14 4.05
CA GLN A 85 -1.24 -10.09 4.00
C GLN A 85 0.09 -9.46 4.43
N GLY A 86 0.28 -8.16 4.21
CA GLY A 86 1.60 -7.50 4.24
C GLY A 86 2.39 -7.72 5.53
N THR A 87 1.82 -7.44 6.69
CA THR A 87 2.52 -7.57 7.97
C THR A 87 2.49 -8.98 8.56
N ASN A 88 1.49 -9.79 8.19
CA ASN A 88 1.39 -11.17 8.64
C ASN A 88 2.35 -12.11 7.91
N MET A 89 2.97 -11.64 6.84
CA MET A 89 3.96 -12.41 6.09
C MET A 89 5.19 -12.77 6.92
N TRP A 90 5.65 -11.86 7.78
CA TRP A 90 6.80 -12.14 8.66
C TRP A 90 6.44 -13.27 9.64
N THR A 91 5.29 -13.18 10.33
CA THR A 91 4.84 -14.19 11.30
C THR A 91 4.56 -15.54 10.65
N LEU A 92 3.99 -15.55 9.45
CA LEU A 92 3.80 -16.79 8.70
C LEU A 92 5.13 -17.47 8.38
N TYR A 93 6.10 -16.74 7.86
CA TYR A 93 7.42 -17.30 7.49
C TYR A 93 8.21 -17.74 8.73
N ASP A 94 8.10 -17.01 9.84
CA ASP A 94 8.69 -17.40 11.12
C ASP A 94 8.08 -18.72 11.61
N SER A 95 6.77 -18.88 11.51
CA SER A 95 6.06 -20.12 11.86
C SER A 95 6.47 -21.32 11.00
N TYR A 96 6.89 -21.07 9.78
CA TYR A 96 7.41 -22.09 8.84
C TYR A 96 8.89 -22.39 9.05
N GLY A 97 9.61 -21.57 9.80
CA GLY A 97 11.05 -21.72 10.05
C GLY A 97 11.91 -21.54 8.80
N VAL A 98 11.46 -20.73 7.83
CA VAL A 98 12.18 -20.45 6.57
C VAL A 98 13.02 -19.19 6.68
N ASP A 99 13.97 -19.00 5.76
CA ASP A 99 14.79 -17.78 5.70
C ASP A 99 13.96 -16.58 5.19
N ILE A 100 13.43 -15.82 6.15
CA ILE A 100 12.58 -14.64 5.92
C ILE A 100 13.36 -13.58 5.14
N GLY A 101 14.63 -13.34 5.50
CA GLY A 101 15.46 -12.31 4.89
C GLY A 101 15.63 -12.52 3.39
N THR A 102 15.97 -13.74 2.98
CA THR A 102 16.11 -14.08 1.56
C THR A 102 14.80 -13.97 0.80
N LEU A 103 13.67 -14.37 1.38
CA LEU A 103 12.36 -14.26 0.73
C LEU A 103 11.95 -12.81 0.51
N PHE A 104 12.09 -11.95 1.52
CA PHE A 104 11.79 -10.51 1.37
C PHE A 104 12.72 -9.83 0.37
N LEU A 105 14.04 -10.09 0.47
CA LEU A 105 15.02 -9.53 -0.47
C LEU A 105 14.72 -9.95 -1.91
N THR A 106 14.34 -11.20 -2.15
CA THR A 106 13.93 -11.68 -3.47
C THR A 106 12.76 -10.87 -4.02
N GLY A 107 11.71 -10.65 -3.22
CA GLY A 107 10.55 -9.85 -3.63
C GLY A 107 10.94 -8.43 -4.03
N PHE A 108 11.79 -7.77 -3.24
CA PHE A 108 12.24 -6.40 -3.51
C PHE A 108 13.12 -6.30 -4.77
N ILE A 109 14.08 -7.23 -4.94
CA ILE A 109 14.92 -7.25 -6.15
C ILE A 109 14.07 -7.51 -7.39
N CYS A 110 13.16 -8.47 -7.33
CA CYS A 110 12.25 -8.76 -8.45
C CYS A 110 11.36 -7.57 -8.78
N SER A 111 10.81 -6.88 -7.77
CA SER A 111 10.03 -5.67 -7.97
C SER A 111 10.86 -4.58 -8.67
N ALA A 112 12.08 -4.33 -8.22
CA ALA A 112 12.98 -3.37 -8.85
C ALA A 112 13.28 -3.70 -10.32
N VAL A 113 13.51 -4.98 -10.63
CA VAL A 113 13.77 -5.42 -12.01
C VAL A 113 12.52 -5.31 -12.87
N PHE A 114 11.39 -5.78 -12.39
CA PHE A 114 10.14 -5.76 -13.16
C PHE A 114 9.60 -4.35 -13.38
N SER A 115 9.85 -3.40 -12.47
CA SER A 115 9.41 -2.01 -12.61
C SER A 115 9.96 -1.33 -13.88
N LEU A 116 11.08 -1.79 -14.40
CA LEU A 116 11.72 -1.21 -15.59
C LEU A 116 10.88 -1.40 -16.87
N PHE A 117 9.98 -2.38 -16.91
CA PHE A 117 9.21 -2.70 -18.10
C PHE A 117 7.73 -3.00 -17.87
N ALA A 118 7.28 -3.14 -16.62
CA ALA A 118 5.90 -3.45 -16.29
C ALA A 118 4.91 -2.43 -16.88
N GLY A 119 5.21 -1.13 -16.77
CA GLY A 119 4.38 -0.07 -17.33
C GLY A 119 4.19 -0.17 -18.84
N SER A 120 5.29 -0.35 -19.60
CA SER A 120 5.24 -0.50 -21.06
C SER A 120 4.49 -1.77 -21.49
N LEU A 121 4.62 -2.83 -20.71
CA LEU A 121 3.89 -4.09 -20.93
C LEU A 121 2.38 -3.88 -20.79
N VAL A 122 1.96 -3.23 -19.73
CA VAL A 122 0.55 -2.94 -19.43
C VAL A 122 -0.06 -2.00 -20.47
N ASP A 123 0.66 -0.98 -20.88
CA ASP A 123 0.20 -0.03 -21.90
C ASP A 123 -0.02 -0.71 -23.25
N LYS A 124 0.76 -1.73 -23.55
CA LYS A 124 0.65 -2.52 -24.79
C LYS A 124 -0.47 -3.57 -24.76
N PHE A 125 -0.59 -4.31 -23.65
CA PHE A 125 -1.51 -5.44 -23.54
C PHE A 125 -2.89 -5.04 -23.03
N GLY A 126 -3.06 -3.84 -22.51
CA GLY A 126 -4.30 -3.31 -21.97
C GLY A 126 -4.30 -3.22 -20.44
N ARG A 127 -4.75 -2.09 -19.93
CA ARG A 127 -4.69 -1.77 -18.51
C ARG A 127 -5.73 -2.51 -17.68
N LYS A 128 -6.95 -2.73 -18.20
CA LYS A 128 -7.93 -3.61 -17.55
C LYS A 128 -7.40 -5.04 -17.41
N ARG A 129 -6.80 -5.56 -18.48
CA ARG A 129 -6.15 -6.88 -18.45
C ARG A 129 -5.00 -6.91 -17.45
N GLY A 130 -4.23 -5.82 -17.32
CA GLY A 130 -3.22 -5.67 -16.32
C GLY A 130 -3.76 -5.73 -14.88
N CYS A 131 -4.91 -5.06 -14.61
CA CYS A 131 -5.58 -5.16 -13.30
C CYS A 131 -6.05 -6.59 -13.00
N LEU A 132 -6.60 -7.28 -14.00
CA LEU A 132 -7.03 -8.68 -13.85
C LEU A 132 -5.84 -9.63 -13.68
N LEU A 133 -4.73 -9.37 -14.38
CA LEU A 133 -3.49 -10.12 -14.21
C LEU A 133 -2.94 -9.96 -12.77
N TYR A 134 -2.94 -8.73 -12.23
CA TYR A 134 -2.62 -8.49 -10.84
C TYR A 134 -3.47 -9.36 -9.90
N CYS A 135 -4.79 -9.33 -10.05
CA CYS A 135 -5.67 -10.13 -9.21
C CYS A 135 -5.41 -11.64 -9.35
N ALA A 136 -5.13 -12.12 -10.56
CA ALA A 136 -4.82 -13.54 -10.79
C ALA A 136 -3.50 -13.93 -10.12
N LEU A 137 -2.45 -13.08 -10.22
CA LEU A 137 -1.17 -13.29 -9.58
C LEU A 137 -1.32 -13.33 -8.05
N GLU A 138 -2.03 -12.37 -7.47
CA GLU A 138 -2.26 -12.31 -6.02
C GLU A 138 -2.98 -13.56 -5.49
N VAL A 139 -3.99 -14.05 -6.21
CA VAL A 139 -4.65 -15.31 -5.84
C VAL A 139 -3.64 -16.47 -5.86
N VAL A 140 -2.84 -16.58 -6.91
CA VAL A 140 -1.83 -17.66 -7.01
C VAL A 140 -0.78 -17.52 -5.92
N ILE A 141 -0.25 -16.33 -5.69
CA ILE A 141 0.76 -16.07 -4.66
C ILE A 141 0.21 -16.46 -3.30
N ASN A 142 -0.98 -16.00 -2.93
CA ASN A 142 -1.58 -16.33 -1.65
C ASN A 142 -1.91 -17.83 -1.50
N VAL A 143 -2.17 -18.54 -2.59
CA VAL A 143 -2.29 -20.01 -2.57
C VAL A 143 -0.93 -20.66 -2.32
N LEU A 144 0.16 -20.15 -2.91
CA LEU A 144 1.50 -20.66 -2.68
C LEU A 144 1.96 -20.49 -1.22
N GLU A 145 1.48 -19.45 -0.52
CA GLU A 145 1.78 -19.23 0.91
C GLU A 145 1.27 -20.36 1.83
N HIS A 146 0.36 -21.24 1.36
CA HIS A 146 -0.09 -22.41 2.13
C HIS A 146 0.94 -23.55 2.16
N TYR A 147 2.01 -23.47 1.38
CA TYR A 147 3.01 -24.52 1.28
C TYR A 147 4.30 -24.10 2.02
N PRO A 148 4.62 -24.70 3.18
CA PRO A 148 5.76 -24.31 4.03
C PRO A 148 7.10 -24.83 3.49
N THR A 149 7.34 -24.68 2.18
CA THR A 149 8.59 -25.08 1.54
C THR A 149 9.25 -23.85 0.91
N PHE A 150 10.54 -23.67 1.20
CA PHE A 150 11.28 -22.48 0.77
C PHE A 150 11.18 -22.24 -0.74
N GLU A 151 11.29 -23.28 -1.55
CA GLU A 151 11.27 -23.19 -3.01
C GLU A 151 9.94 -22.67 -3.54
N VAL A 152 8.82 -23.13 -2.96
CA VAL A 152 7.47 -22.69 -3.35
C VAL A 152 7.25 -21.22 -2.94
N LEU A 153 7.63 -20.87 -1.71
CA LEU A 153 7.55 -19.50 -1.21
C LEU A 153 8.47 -18.57 -2.02
N TRP A 154 9.65 -19.03 -2.40
CA TRP A 154 10.57 -18.26 -3.23
C TRP A 154 9.97 -17.94 -4.61
N VAL A 155 9.33 -18.90 -5.26
CA VAL A 155 8.58 -18.66 -6.51
C VAL A 155 7.47 -17.64 -6.26
N GLY A 156 6.72 -17.77 -5.15
CA GLY A 156 5.73 -16.79 -4.73
C GLY A 156 6.31 -15.37 -4.60
N ARG A 157 7.52 -15.23 -4.03
CA ARG A 157 8.20 -13.93 -3.89
C ARG A 157 8.64 -13.33 -5.22
N VAL A 158 9.11 -14.16 -6.16
CA VAL A 158 9.41 -13.69 -7.53
C VAL A 158 8.15 -13.16 -8.22
N MET A 159 7.06 -13.92 -8.16
CA MET A 159 5.75 -13.48 -8.69
C MET A 159 5.23 -12.24 -7.96
N GLY A 160 5.40 -12.17 -6.65
CA GLY A 160 5.02 -11.04 -5.81
C GLY A 160 5.74 -9.75 -6.19
N GLY A 161 7.02 -9.82 -6.54
CA GLY A 161 7.76 -8.67 -7.07
C GLY A 161 7.15 -8.11 -8.35
N PHE A 162 6.68 -8.98 -9.27
CA PHE A 162 5.96 -8.53 -10.46
C PHE A 162 4.57 -7.99 -10.13
N SER A 163 3.83 -8.65 -9.25
CA SER A 163 2.51 -8.21 -8.79
C SER A 163 2.56 -6.82 -8.14
N THR A 164 3.54 -6.55 -7.29
CA THR A 164 3.75 -5.24 -6.67
C THR A 164 3.94 -4.14 -7.73
N CYS A 165 4.71 -4.40 -8.80
CA CYS A 165 4.85 -3.43 -9.90
C CYS A 165 3.53 -3.13 -10.59
N LEU A 166 2.68 -4.13 -10.76
CA LEU A 166 1.34 -3.94 -11.33
C LEU A 166 0.45 -3.15 -10.38
N LEU A 167 0.46 -3.43 -9.08
CA LEU A 167 -0.31 -2.72 -8.08
C LEU A 167 -0.11 -1.21 -8.16
N PHE A 168 1.13 -0.76 -8.14
CA PHE A 168 1.49 0.65 -8.14
C PHE A 168 1.47 1.33 -9.51
N SER A 169 1.18 0.62 -10.59
CA SER A 169 1.18 1.22 -11.94
C SER A 169 -0.16 1.10 -12.65
N VAL A 170 -0.78 -0.07 -12.65
CA VAL A 170 -1.88 -0.37 -13.57
C VAL A 170 -3.20 0.30 -13.19
N PHE A 171 -3.53 0.37 -11.91
CA PHE A 171 -4.80 0.95 -11.45
C PHE A 171 -4.82 2.46 -11.66
N GLU A 172 -3.74 3.15 -11.33
CA GLU A 172 -3.61 4.60 -11.52
C GLU A 172 -3.56 4.97 -13.01
N SER A 173 -2.76 4.26 -13.80
CA SER A 173 -2.68 4.51 -15.24
C SER A 173 -3.99 4.24 -15.97
N TRP A 174 -4.76 3.20 -15.54
CA TRP A 174 -6.10 2.98 -16.03
C TRP A 174 -7.01 4.17 -15.72
N TYR A 175 -7.00 4.66 -14.48
CA TYR A 175 -7.83 5.78 -14.05
C TYR A 175 -7.51 7.05 -14.84
N VAL A 176 -6.23 7.44 -14.92
CA VAL A 176 -5.80 8.65 -15.62
C VAL A 176 -6.21 8.60 -17.09
N SER A 177 -5.99 7.49 -17.76
CA SER A 177 -6.39 7.30 -19.17
C SER A 177 -7.91 7.37 -19.35
N ALA A 178 -8.67 6.66 -18.51
CA ALA A 178 -10.12 6.66 -18.57
C ALA A 178 -10.72 8.05 -18.23
N HIS A 179 -10.09 8.80 -17.33
CA HIS A 179 -10.45 10.17 -16.97
C HIS A 179 -10.28 11.10 -18.16
N ARG A 180 -9.09 11.09 -18.80
CA ARG A 180 -8.77 11.91 -19.97
C ARG A 180 -9.61 11.58 -21.18
N ALA A 181 -9.90 10.30 -21.41
CA ALA A 181 -10.79 9.86 -22.50
C ALA A 181 -12.22 10.43 -22.33
N ARG A 182 -12.67 10.66 -21.11
CA ARG A 182 -13.95 11.30 -20.79
C ARG A 182 -13.89 12.83 -20.79
N LYS A 183 -12.70 13.41 -21.04
CA LYS A 183 -12.45 14.86 -21.07
C LYS A 183 -12.84 15.54 -19.74
N TYR A 184 -12.64 14.88 -18.63
CA TYR A 184 -12.83 15.48 -17.32
C TYR A 184 -11.66 16.42 -16.99
N PRO A 185 -11.89 17.51 -16.19
CA PRO A 185 -10.84 18.44 -15.77
C PRO A 185 -9.69 17.73 -15.04
N GLU A 186 -8.44 18.09 -15.36
CA GLU A 186 -7.24 17.44 -14.76
C GLU A 186 -7.16 17.61 -13.23
N GLU A 187 -7.71 18.70 -12.71
CA GLU A 187 -7.76 18.98 -11.26
C GLU A 187 -8.55 17.91 -10.48
N LEU A 188 -9.51 17.26 -11.13
CA LEU A 188 -10.31 16.18 -10.51
C LEU A 188 -9.52 14.86 -10.40
N ILE A 189 -8.39 14.70 -11.10
CA ILE A 189 -7.46 13.59 -10.91
C ILE A 189 -6.83 13.67 -9.53
N GLU A 190 -6.28 14.84 -9.18
CA GLU A 190 -5.66 15.08 -7.87
C GLU A 190 -6.66 14.86 -6.73
N GLN A 191 -7.91 15.32 -6.91
CA GLN A 191 -8.98 15.09 -5.93
C GLN A 191 -9.23 13.59 -5.72
N THR A 192 -9.23 12.79 -6.79
CA THR A 192 -9.47 11.35 -6.69
C THR A 192 -8.30 10.65 -6.01
N PHE A 193 -7.07 10.99 -6.38
CA PHE A 193 -5.90 10.41 -5.73
C PHE A 193 -5.76 10.81 -4.27
N SER A 194 -6.12 12.04 -3.91
CA SER A 194 -6.20 12.44 -2.50
C SER A 194 -7.20 11.57 -1.71
N LYS A 195 -8.39 11.29 -2.26
CA LYS A 195 -9.36 10.38 -1.64
C LYS A 195 -8.87 8.94 -1.61
N ALA A 196 -8.20 8.48 -2.66
CA ALA A 196 -7.61 7.14 -2.72
C ALA A 196 -6.55 6.96 -1.62
N THR A 197 -5.66 7.94 -1.45
CA THR A 197 -4.62 7.95 -0.41
C THR A 197 -5.24 7.94 1.00
N GLN A 198 -6.22 8.81 1.28
CA GLN A 198 -6.92 8.83 2.56
C GLN A 198 -7.64 7.49 2.83
N GLY A 199 -8.32 6.96 1.82
CA GLY A 199 -9.00 5.68 1.90
C GLY A 199 -8.04 4.52 2.11
N ASN A 200 -6.85 4.56 1.49
CA ASN A 200 -5.79 3.56 1.67
C ASN A 200 -5.30 3.52 3.13
N GLY A 201 -5.07 4.68 3.76
CA GLY A 201 -4.72 4.72 5.18
C GLY A 201 -5.79 4.14 6.09
N LEU A 202 -7.06 4.42 5.81
CA LEU A 202 -8.16 3.80 6.56
C LEU A 202 -8.21 2.28 6.29
N ALA A 203 -8.01 1.86 5.05
CA ALA A 203 -7.96 0.44 4.68
C ALA A 203 -6.85 -0.31 5.43
N ALA A 204 -5.67 0.29 5.58
CA ALA A 204 -4.57 -0.30 6.35
C ALA A 204 -4.96 -0.56 7.81
N VAL A 205 -5.63 0.39 8.47
CA VAL A 205 -6.11 0.23 9.85
C VAL A 205 -7.16 -0.89 9.95
N VAL A 206 -8.14 -0.87 9.05
CA VAL A 206 -9.20 -1.89 9.01
C VAL A 206 -8.63 -3.26 8.70
N ALA A 207 -7.68 -3.34 7.76
CA ALA A 207 -7.00 -4.57 7.40
C ALA A 207 -6.29 -5.21 8.60
N GLY A 208 -5.62 -4.42 9.45
CA GLY A 208 -4.98 -4.93 10.65
C GLY A 208 -5.94 -5.62 11.61
N LEU A 209 -7.11 -5.02 11.83
CA LEU A 209 -8.15 -5.62 12.68
C LEU A 209 -8.72 -6.91 12.05
N LEU A 210 -9.02 -6.87 10.76
CA LEU A 210 -9.56 -8.04 10.05
C LEU A 210 -8.53 -9.18 9.95
N ALA A 211 -7.26 -8.85 9.71
CA ALA A 211 -6.18 -9.83 9.66
C ALA A 211 -6.00 -10.54 11.00
N GLN A 212 -6.09 -9.80 12.13
CA GLN A 212 -6.05 -10.43 13.45
C GLN A 212 -7.22 -11.39 13.65
N VAL A 213 -8.45 -10.99 13.32
CA VAL A 213 -9.63 -11.86 13.40
C VAL A 213 -9.46 -13.11 12.53
N ALA A 214 -8.91 -12.95 11.33
CA ALA A 214 -8.63 -14.07 10.42
C ALA A 214 -7.54 -15.01 10.98
N ALA A 215 -6.49 -14.44 11.58
CA ALA A 215 -5.42 -15.21 12.22
C ALA A 215 -5.94 -15.98 13.46
N ASP A 216 -6.77 -15.35 14.27
CA ASP A 216 -7.40 -16.02 15.43
C ASP A 216 -8.31 -17.18 15.00
N ALA A 217 -8.97 -17.06 13.85
CA ALA A 217 -9.89 -18.07 13.33
C ALA A 217 -9.22 -19.24 12.59
N ALA A 218 -8.15 -18.97 11.83
CA ALA A 218 -7.54 -19.93 10.90
C ALA A 218 -6.00 -20.05 11.04
N GLY A 219 -5.41 -19.46 12.08
CA GLY A 219 -3.95 -19.39 12.26
C GLY A 219 -3.27 -18.38 11.34
N GLU A 220 -1.93 -18.40 11.32
CA GLU A 220 -1.12 -17.41 10.59
C GLU A 220 -1.43 -17.33 9.08
N ILE A 221 -2.03 -18.36 8.51
CA ILE A 221 -2.47 -18.39 7.10
C ILE A 221 -3.83 -17.71 6.86
N GLY A 222 -4.62 -17.47 7.92
CA GLY A 222 -5.96 -16.89 7.84
C GLY A 222 -6.03 -15.56 7.08
N PRO A 223 -5.15 -14.58 7.34
CA PRO A 223 -5.10 -13.33 6.60
C PRO A 223 -4.92 -13.49 5.09
N PHE A 224 -4.13 -14.46 4.65
CA PHE A 224 -3.88 -14.77 3.24
C PHE A 224 -5.13 -15.39 2.58
N GLN A 225 -5.86 -16.24 3.29
CA GLN A 225 -7.15 -16.77 2.82
C GLN A 225 -8.19 -15.66 2.65
N ALA A 226 -8.27 -14.74 3.60
CA ALA A 226 -9.14 -13.58 3.50
C ALA A 226 -8.72 -12.63 2.36
N ALA A 227 -7.42 -12.45 2.14
CA ALA A 227 -6.87 -11.69 1.00
C ALA A 227 -7.26 -12.32 -0.33
N ILE A 228 -7.23 -13.66 -0.48
CA ILE A 228 -7.73 -14.35 -1.68
C ILE A 228 -9.20 -13.97 -1.95
N ALA A 229 -10.06 -14.05 -0.93
CA ALA A 229 -11.47 -13.73 -1.08
C ALA A 229 -11.69 -12.28 -1.53
N LEU A 230 -10.99 -11.32 -0.91
CA LEU A 230 -11.05 -9.90 -1.28
C LEU A 230 -10.51 -9.66 -2.70
N THR A 231 -9.42 -10.33 -3.07
CA THR A 231 -8.84 -10.22 -4.43
C THR A 231 -9.79 -10.76 -5.49
N VAL A 232 -10.51 -11.85 -5.23
CA VAL A 232 -11.55 -12.34 -6.12
C VAL A 232 -12.68 -11.33 -6.26
N VAL A 233 -13.12 -10.70 -5.17
CA VAL A 233 -14.11 -9.60 -5.23
C VAL A 233 -13.57 -8.45 -6.06
N ALA A 234 -12.31 -8.04 -5.86
CA ALA A 234 -11.66 -7.00 -6.65
C ALA A 234 -11.65 -7.34 -8.16
N ALA A 235 -11.32 -8.59 -8.51
CA ALA A 235 -11.33 -9.04 -9.90
C ALA A 235 -12.74 -8.94 -10.54
N VAL A 236 -13.78 -9.29 -9.81
CA VAL A 236 -15.17 -9.14 -10.26
C VAL A 236 -15.51 -7.65 -10.46
N LEU A 237 -15.14 -6.79 -9.51
CA LEU A 237 -15.39 -5.35 -9.63
C LEU A 237 -14.62 -4.74 -10.82
N VAL A 238 -13.36 -5.14 -11.04
CA VAL A 238 -12.59 -4.74 -12.24
C VAL A 238 -13.30 -5.19 -13.52
N ALA A 239 -13.74 -6.44 -13.57
CA ALA A 239 -14.43 -6.98 -14.75
C ALA A 239 -15.71 -6.20 -15.07
N MET A 240 -16.47 -5.80 -14.04
CA MET A 240 -17.75 -5.09 -14.15
C MET A 240 -17.62 -3.60 -14.42
N PHE A 241 -16.64 -2.91 -13.81
CA PHE A 241 -16.60 -1.45 -13.78
C PHE A 241 -15.54 -0.85 -14.69
N PHE A 242 -14.51 -1.60 -15.05
CA PHE A 242 -13.44 -1.08 -15.88
C PHE A 242 -13.68 -1.44 -17.35
N ASP A 243 -13.57 -0.43 -18.21
CA ASP A 243 -13.48 -0.63 -19.66
C ASP A 243 -12.01 -0.83 -20.03
N GLU A 244 -11.73 -1.56 -21.11
CA GLU A 244 -10.37 -1.71 -21.58
C GLU A 244 -9.83 -0.37 -22.11
N ASN A 245 -8.62 -0.04 -21.72
CA ASN A 245 -7.89 1.08 -22.29
C ASN A 245 -6.40 0.73 -22.46
N TYR A 246 -5.75 1.43 -23.36
CA TYR A 246 -4.37 1.18 -23.78
C TYR A 246 -3.54 2.46 -23.61
N GLY A 247 -2.22 2.30 -23.61
CA GLY A 247 -1.31 3.43 -23.75
C GLY A 247 -1.44 4.11 -25.13
N ASP A 248 -0.83 5.28 -25.30
CA ASP A 248 -0.80 5.97 -26.58
C ASP A 248 -0.18 5.10 -27.67
N GLN A 249 -0.67 5.23 -28.91
CA GLN A 249 -0.18 4.44 -30.05
C GLN A 249 1.34 4.54 -30.23
N ARG A 250 1.93 5.70 -29.93
CA ARG A 250 3.38 5.88 -29.96
C ARG A 250 4.13 5.03 -28.92
N ALA A 251 3.52 4.81 -27.74
CA ALA A 251 4.09 3.96 -26.70
C ALA A 251 3.94 2.46 -27.07
N GLN A 252 2.90 2.10 -27.83
CA GLN A 252 2.70 0.73 -28.31
C GLN A 252 3.72 0.30 -29.36
N ASP A 253 4.17 1.24 -30.21
CA ASP A 253 5.12 0.99 -31.29
C ASP A 253 6.58 1.01 -30.80
N GLN A 254 6.87 1.54 -29.63
CA GLN A 254 8.22 1.58 -29.07
C GLN A 254 8.65 0.18 -28.58
N SER A 255 9.91 -0.15 -28.86
CA SER A 255 10.52 -1.33 -28.27
C SER A 255 10.81 -1.11 -26.77
N LEU A 256 10.78 -2.17 -25.97
CA LEU A 256 11.10 -2.10 -24.53
C LEU A 256 12.47 -1.43 -24.27
N SER A 257 13.47 -1.71 -25.13
CA SER A 257 14.78 -1.09 -25.02
C SER A 257 14.77 0.43 -25.29
N GLN A 258 13.91 0.90 -26.18
CA GLN A 258 13.75 2.34 -26.44
C GLN A 258 13.09 3.05 -25.25
N SER A 259 12.04 2.46 -24.70
CA SER A 259 11.36 2.99 -23.49
C SER A 259 12.32 3.05 -22.30
N PHE A 260 13.12 2.01 -22.10
CA PHE A 260 14.16 2.00 -21.06
C PHE A 260 15.22 3.09 -21.27
N THR A 261 15.72 3.23 -22.49
CA THR A 261 16.73 4.26 -22.83
C THR A 261 16.19 5.68 -22.62
N GLN A 262 14.94 5.93 -22.99
CA GLN A 262 14.27 7.22 -22.75
C GLN A 262 14.09 7.48 -21.25
N GLY A 263 13.69 6.47 -20.46
CA GLY A 263 13.61 6.56 -19.01
C GLY A 263 14.95 6.96 -18.38
N LEU A 264 16.04 6.30 -18.79
CA LEU A 264 17.40 6.65 -18.34
C LEU A 264 17.83 8.07 -18.75
N GLN A 265 17.42 8.52 -19.94
CA GLN A 265 17.70 9.90 -20.37
C GLN A 265 16.92 10.93 -19.53
N THR A 266 15.68 10.63 -19.21
CA THR A 266 14.84 11.49 -18.35
C THR A 266 15.41 11.60 -16.94
N LEU A 267 15.96 10.52 -16.37
CA LEU A 267 16.64 10.53 -15.08
C LEU A 267 17.88 11.42 -15.04
N LYS A 268 18.50 11.73 -16.18
CA LYS A 268 19.65 12.66 -16.24
C LYS A 268 19.27 14.12 -15.99
N SER A 269 17.98 14.45 -16.06
CA SER A 269 17.49 15.79 -15.69
C SER A 269 17.63 15.99 -14.18
N PRO A 270 18.33 17.05 -13.69
CA PRO A 270 18.58 17.24 -12.27
C PRO A 270 17.32 17.26 -11.39
N PRO A 271 16.22 17.93 -11.77
CA PRO A 271 14.99 17.89 -10.95
C PRO A 271 14.42 16.49 -10.83
N VAL A 272 14.40 15.72 -11.93
CA VAL A 272 13.87 14.34 -11.94
C VAL A 272 14.75 13.42 -11.10
N MET A 273 16.08 13.58 -11.21
CA MET A 273 17.04 12.80 -10.44
C MET A 273 16.89 13.06 -8.93
N LEU A 274 16.73 14.32 -8.51
CA LEU A 274 16.53 14.67 -7.11
C LEU A 274 15.26 14.05 -6.54
N VAL A 275 14.15 14.12 -7.27
CA VAL A 275 12.89 13.49 -6.87
C VAL A 275 13.02 11.96 -6.79
N ALA A 276 13.66 11.35 -7.81
CA ALA A 276 13.89 9.90 -7.83
C ALA A 276 14.78 9.44 -6.67
N MET A 277 15.86 10.18 -6.37
CA MET A 277 16.72 9.87 -5.22
C MET A 277 15.96 10.03 -3.88
N GLY A 278 15.21 11.12 -3.72
CA GLY A 278 14.39 11.35 -2.53
C GLY A 278 13.39 10.21 -2.31
N GLY A 279 12.67 9.81 -3.37
CA GLY A 279 11.76 8.67 -3.37
C GLY A 279 12.47 7.36 -3.01
N THR A 280 13.63 7.09 -3.61
CA THR A 280 14.42 5.87 -3.33
C THR A 280 14.84 5.78 -1.86
N PHE A 281 15.34 6.87 -1.28
CA PHE A 281 15.71 6.89 0.14
C PHE A 281 14.49 6.75 1.06
N TYR A 282 13.40 7.42 0.73
CA TYR A 282 12.16 7.32 1.49
C TYR A 282 11.61 5.89 1.47
N GLU A 283 11.46 5.29 0.29
CA GLU A 283 11.00 3.91 0.14
C GLU A 283 11.93 2.92 0.82
N GLY A 284 13.25 3.06 0.65
CA GLY A 284 14.22 2.20 1.31
C GLY A 284 14.12 2.25 2.84
N ALA A 285 13.94 3.44 3.43
CA ALA A 285 13.73 3.60 4.86
C ALA A 285 12.40 2.96 5.31
N THR A 286 11.33 3.16 4.53
CA THR A 286 9.99 2.61 4.81
C THR A 286 10.01 1.08 4.77
N TYR A 287 10.61 0.48 3.75
CA TYR A 287 10.72 -0.98 3.65
C TYR A 287 11.56 -1.58 4.77
N THR A 288 12.68 -0.94 5.12
CA THR A 288 13.50 -1.35 6.28
C THR A 288 12.69 -1.30 7.56
N PHE A 289 11.93 -0.23 7.77
CA PHE A 289 11.06 -0.09 8.92
C PHE A 289 9.98 -1.19 8.96
N VAL A 290 9.26 -1.40 7.86
CA VAL A 290 8.21 -2.43 7.77
C VAL A 290 8.77 -3.83 8.02
N PHE A 291 9.96 -4.14 7.48
CA PHE A 291 10.61 -5.43 7.70
C PHE A 291 11.01 -5.64 9.17
N MET A 292 11.59 -4.60 9.81
CA MET A 292 12.09 -4.68 11.18
C MET A 292 11.01 -4.51 12.25
N TRP A 293 9.86 -3.96 11.89
CA TRP A 293 8.82 -3.59 12.85
C TRP A 293 8.31 -4.79 13.65
N VAL A 294 7.90 -5.86 12.97
CA VAL A 294 7.32 -7.05 13.61
C VAL A 294 8.33 -7.72 14.56
N PRO A 295 9.55 -8.08 14.13
CA PRO A 295 10.52 -8.72 15.03
C PRO A 295 10.93 -7.82 16.21
N VAL A 296 11.03 -6.50 16.01
CA VAL A 296 11.33 -5.57 17.09
C VAL A 296 10.20 -5.52 18.11
N MET A 297 8.94 -5.46 17.65
CA MET A 297 7.79 -5.44 18.55
C MET A 297 7.65 -6.74 19.34
N ILE A 298 7.86 -7.90 18.70
CA ILE A 298 7.88 -9.20 19.39
C ILE A 298 8.99 -9.23 20.45
N GLY A 299 10.18 -8.74 20.12
CA GLY A 299 11.30 -8.69 21.06
C GLY A 299 11.06 -7.76 22.25
N LEU A 300 10.35 -6.64 22.07
CA LEU A 300 10.05 -5.68 23.13
C LEU A 300 8.91 -6.11 24.05
N VAL A 301 7.90 -6.78 23.50
CA VAL A 301 6.68 -7.11 24.22
C VAL A 301 6.74 -8.52 24.84
N GLY A 302 7.63 -9.37 24.33
CA GLY A 302 7.78 -10.76 24.74
C GLY A 302 6.69 -11.68 24.15
N ALA A 303 6.93 -12.98 24.20
CA ALA A 303 6.05 -14.02 23.61
C ALA A 303 4.68 -14.18 24.30
N SER A 304 4.37 -13.37 25.30
CA SER A 304 3.15 -13.44 26.11
C SER A 304 2.00 -12.54 25.64
N VAL A 305 2.21 -11.78 24.55
CA VAL A 305 1.17 -10.92 24.00
C VAL A 305 0.68 -11.52 22.68
N PRO A 306 -0.65 -11.58 22.45
CA PRO A 306 -1.19 -11.96 21.14
C PRO A 306 -0.50 -11.15 20.04
N THR A 307 -0.15 -11.80 18.96
CA THR A 307 0.67 -11.27 17.86
C THR A 307 0.37 -9.80 17.56
N PRO A 308 1.40 -8.95 17.41
CA PRO A 308 1.23 -7.50 17.29
C PRO A 308 0.61 -7.04 15.96
N SER A 309 -0.11 -7.92 15.25
CA SER A 309 -0.70 -7.63 13.95
C SER A 309 -1.55 -6.36 13.96
N ALA A 310 -2.45 -6.17 14.92
CA ALA A 310 -3.26 -4.96 15.01
C ALA A 310 -2.42 -3.69 15.21
N ILE A 311 -1.33 -3.75 15.98
CA ILE A 311 -0.46 -2.61 16.25
C ILE A 311 0.49 -2.35 15.09
N SER A 312 0.98 -3.40 14.44
CA SER A 312 1.87 -3.29 13.30
C SER A 312 1.23 -2.62 12.08
N TYR A 313 -0.11 -2.72 11.95
CA TYR A 313 -0.84 -2.04 10.87
C TYR A 313 -1.10 -0.56 11.13
N TRP A 314 -1.19 -0.13 12.38
CA TRP A 314 -1.50 1.26 12.71
C TRP A 314 -0.39 2.24 12.30
N LEU A 315 0.87 1.89 12.52
CA LEU A 315 1.96 2.83 12.33
C LEU A 315 2.43 2.95 10.88
N PRO A 316 2.67 1.87 10.11
CA PRO A 316 3.11 2.00 8.72
C PRO A 316 2.08 2.72 7.84
N GLY A 317 0.79 2.39 7.96
CA GLY A 317 -0.27 3.02 7.18
C GLY A 317 -0.41 4.53 7.42
N VAL A 318 -0.05 5.01 8.59
CA VAL A 318 -0.07 6.45 8.94
C VAL A 318 1.22 7.16 8.49
N LEU A 319 2.36 6.47 8.52
CA LEU A 319 3.66 7.07 8.21
C LEU A 319 3.99 7.09 6.71
N THR A 320 3.41 6.19 5.91
CA THR A 320 3.66 6.12 4.47
C THR A 320 2.79 7.06 3.64
N GLN A 321 1.94 7.87 4.26
CA GLN A 321 0.96 8.75 3.59
C GLN A 321 1.25 10.25 3.73
N GLN A 322 2.48 10.62 4.03
CA GLN A 322 2.92 12.04 3.93
C GLN A 322 3.69 12.24 2.61
#